data_591a99f91d09717f01955a97e4e58a2f
#
_entry.id   591a99f91d09717f01955a97e4e58a2f
#
_cell.length_a   1.000
_cell.length_b   1.000
_cell.length_c   1.000
_cell.angle_alpha   90.00
_cell.angle_beta   90.00
_cell.angle_gamma   90.00
#
_symmetry.space_group_name_H-M   'P 1'
#
loop_
_entity.id
_entity.type
_entity.pdbx_description
1 polymer ?
#
loop_
_entity_poly.entity_id
_entity_poly.type
_entity_poly.pdbx_seq_one_letter_code
_entity_poly.pdbx_strand_id
1 'polypeptide(L)'
;GHHAAKDYAAGFCFFGNSAIAAEALKEKHEKIAILDIDVHHGNGTQDIFYDRSDVLTVSIHTDPIRFYPFFWGHADEIGEEDGLGFNMNYPLKRGTGDNEYLKTLDDAIAFIEKFKPDALVIALGLDAYEHDPLKGLSITTNGFEKIGRRIGGMMLPSVIVQEGGYLSVELGINLRSFFEGFTKGA
;
A
#
# COMPACT_ATOMS: atom_id res chain seq x y z
N GLY A 1 3.75 4.93 9.00
CA GLY A 1 2.62 4.64 9.90
C GLY A 1 2.12 3.21 9.84
N HIS A 2 2.30 2.52 8.71
CA HIS A 2 1.66 1.24 8.40
C HIS A 2 2.16 0.01 9.20
N HIS A 3 3.26 0.13 9.93
CA HIS A 3 3.74 -0.93 10.82
C HIS A 3 3.19 -0.86 12.26
N ALA A 4 2.59 0.27 12.65
CA ALA A 4 1.99 0.41 13.98
C ALA A 4 0.63 -0.29 14.04
N ALA A 5 0.47 -1.20 14.98
CA ALA A 5 -0.76 -1.94 15.25
C ALA A 5 -1.62 -1.29 16.34
N LYS A 6 -2.65 -1.98 16.82
CA LYS A 6 -3.56 -1.48 17.86
C LYS A 6 -2.84 -1.14 19.18
N ASP A 7 -1.85 -1.93 19.56
CA ASP A 7 -1.23 -1.91 20.89
C ASP A 7 0.30 -1.94 20.90
N TYR A 8 0.95 -1.90 19.71
CA TYR A 8 2.40 -1.83 19.61
C TYR A 8 2.88 -0.95 18.46
N ALA A 9 4.05 -0.32 18.68
CA ALA A 9 4.79 0.41 17.65
C ALA A 9 5.82 -0.53 16.99
N ALA A 10 6.01 -0.42 15.68
CA ALA A 10 6.99 -1.20 14.93
C ALA A 10 7.47 -0.43 13.70
N GLY A 11 8.58 -0.86 13.08
CA GLY A 11 9.04 -0.36 11.78
C GLY A 11 9.14 1.17 11.69
N PHE A 12 9.64 1.84 12.74
CA PHE A 12 9.71 3.30 12.90
C PHE A 12 8.34 4.00 13.03
N CYS A 13 7.23 3.24 13.13
CA CYS A 13 5.88 3.77 13.21
C CYS A 13 5.38 3.77 14.67
N PHE A 14 4.83 4.91 15.12
CA PHE A 14 4.20 5.06 16.43
C PHE A 14 2.68 5.08 16.36
N PHE A 15 2.13 5.56 15.25
CA PHE A 15 0.69 5.61 14.97
C PHE A 15 0.40 5.00 13.61
N GLY A 16 -0.67 4.23 13.51
CA GLY A 16 -1.17 3.68 12.25
C GLY A 16 -1.88 4.75 11.40
N ASN A 17 -1.12 5.64 10.76
CA ASN A 17 -1.68 6.81 10.06
C ASN A 17 -2.67 6.42 8.97
N SER A 18 -2.40 5.36 8.21
CA SER A 18 -3.30 4.84 7.18
C SER A 18 -4.57 4.27 7.79
N ALA A 19 -4.48 3.58 8.95
CA ALA A 19 -5.64 3.10 9.69
C ALA A 19 -6.47 4.24 10.28
N ILE A 20 -5.83 5.26 10.86
CA ILE A 20 -6.51 6.46 11.37
C ILE A 20 -7.26 7.19 10.23
N ALA A 21 -6.64 7.30 9.06
CA ALA A 21 -7.29 7.91 7.89
C ALA A 21 -8.51 7.09 7.44
N ALA A 22 -8.43 5.76 7.43
CA ALA A 22 -9.56 4.90 7.11
C ALA A 22 -10.71 5.06 8.11
N GLU A 23 -10.42 5.08 9.41
CA GLU A 23 -11.44 5.31 10.45
C GLU A 23 -12.09 6.70 10.32
N ALA A 24 -11.33 7.74 10.03
CA ALA A 24 -11.88 9.07 9.79
C ALA A 24 -12.79 9.12 8.55
N LEU A 25 -12.45 8.38 7.48
CA LEU A 25 -13.30 8.26 6.29
C LEU A 25 -14.59 7.48 6.58
N LYS A 26 -14.56 6.51 7.50
CA LYS A 26 -15.72 5.73 7.93
C LYS A 26 -16.84 6.57 8.56
N GLU A 27 -16.56 7.79 9.01
CA GLU A 27 -17.62 8.71 9.47
C GLU A 27 -18.61 9.09 8.35
N LYS A 28 -18.20 8.97 7.07
CA LYS A 28 -18.99 9.40 5.90
C LYS A 28 -19.15 8.33 4.83
N HIS A 29 -18.42 7.22 4.93
CA HIS A 29 -18.33 6.17 3.93
C HIS A 29 -18.52 4.80 4.60
N GLU A 30 -19.23 3.90 3.95
CA GLU A 30 -19.49 2.56 4.51
C GLU A 30 -18.32 1.60 4.28
N LYS A 31 -17.70 1.68 3.10
CA LYS A 31 -16.62 0.80 2.67
C LYS A 31 -15.36 1.56 2.32
N ILE A 32 -14.27 1.24 2.97
CA ILE A 32 -12.96 1.84 2.70
C ILE A 32 -12.01 0.77 2.17
N ALA A 33 -11.24 1.08 1.13
CA ALA A 33 -10.07 0.28 0.77
C ALA A 33 -8.80 1.01 1.20
N ILE A 34 -7.81 0.24 1.66
CA ILE A 34 -6.44 0.72 1.88
C ILE A 34 -5.56 -0.01 0.86
N LEU A 35 -4.91 0.75 -0.02
CA LEU A 35 -3.89 0.24 -0.93
C LEU A 35 -2.52 0.68 -0.45
N ASP A 36 -1.75 -0.25 0.02
CA ASP A 36 -0.38 -0.04 0.50
C ASP A 36 0.61 -0.39 -0.61
N ILE A 37 1.38 0.61 -1.01
CA ILE A 37 2.41 0.51 -2.05
C ILE A 37 3.81 0.83 -1.53
N ASP A 38 3.99 0.81 -0.21
CA ASP A 38 5.31 0.77 0.43
C ASP A 38 6.02 -0.54 0.07
N VAL A 39 7.36 -0.51 0.04
CA VAL A 39 8.16 -1.71 -0.26
C VAL A 39 8.04 -2.79 0.82
N HIS A 40 7.68 -2.40 2.05
CA HIS A 40 7.43 -3.29 3.16
C HIS A 40 5.95 -3.62 3.29
N HIS A 41 5.64 -4.79 3.80
CA HIS A 41 4.27 -5.13 4.16
C HIS A 41 3.76 -4.26 5.31
N GLY A 42 2.54 -3.74 5.17
CA GLY A 42 1.84 -2.96 6.20
C GLY A 42 1.24 -3.84 7.30
N ASN A 43 2.09 -4.51 8.07
CA ASN A 43 1.65 -5.49 9.08
C ASN A 43 0.75 -4.89 10.17
N GLY A 44 0.98 -3.64 10.56
CA GLY A 44 0.13 -2.96 11.53
C GLY A 44 -1.25 -2.65 10.96
N THR A 45 -1.32 -2.20 9.71
CA THR A 45 -2.59 -1.98 9.00
C THR A 45 -3.37 -3.29 8.85
N GLN A 46 -2.70 -4.37 8.44
CA GLN A 46 -3.30 -5.70 8.37
C GLN A 46 -3.85 -6.14 9.73
N ASP A 47 -3.08 -6.04 10.81
CA ASP A 47 -3.47 -6.44 12.17
C ASP A 47 -4.72 -5.68 12.66
N ILE A 48 -4.81 -4.38 12.37
CA ILE A 48 -5.93 -3.52 12.79
C ILE A 48 -7.25 -3.95 12.14
N PHE A 49 -7.22 -4.40 10.88
CA PHE A 49 -8.43 -4.69 10.10
C PHE A 49 -8.62 -6.17 9.78
N TYR A 50 -7.83 -7.08 10.36
CA TYR A 50 -7.76 -8.47 9.94
C TYR A 50 -9.07 -9.25 10.17
N ASP A 51 -9.85 -8.85 11.16
CA ASP A 51 -11.15 -9.41 11.56
C ASP A 51 -12.36 -8.57 11.08
N ARG A 52 -12.15 -7.63 10.12
CA ARG A 52 -13.16 -6.66 9.70
C ARG A 52 -13.47 -6.74 8.21
N SER A 53 -14.76 -6.66 7.85
CA SER A 53 -15.26 -6.69 6.46
C SER A 53 -15.61 -5.30 5.89
N ASP A 54 -15.55 -4.26 6.70
CA ASP A 54 -15.88 -2.87 6.29
C ASP A 54 -14.67 -2.09 5.76
N VAL A 55 -13.45 -2.63 5.99
CA VAL A 55 -12.19 -2.11 5.45
C VAL A 55 -11.45 -3.24 4.71
N LEU A 56 -11.21 -3.04 3.43
CA LEU A 56 -10.36 -3.93 2.63
C LEU A 56 -8.92 -3.47 2.71
N THR A 57 -8.00 -4.36 3.09
CA THR A 57 -6.56 -4.09 3.08
C THR A 57 -5.88 -4.82 1.93
N VAL A 58 -5.12 -4.09 1.11
CA VAL A 58 -4.36 -4.63 -0.02
C VAL A 58 -2.94 -4.09 0.04
N SER A 59 -1.93 -4.96 0.04
CA SER A 59 -0.52 -4.57 0.12
C SER A 59 0.30 -5.22 -0.99
N ILE A 60 1.07 -4.41 -1.73
CA ILE A 60 2.03 -4.86 -2.75
C ILE A 60 3.44 -4.56 -2.22
N HIS A 61 4.17 -5.58 -1.85
CA HIS A 61 5.42 -5.42 -1.13
C HIS A 61 6.46 -6.48 -1.53
N THR A 62 7.70 -6.30 -1.09
CA THR A 62 8.74 -7.32 -1.24
C THR A 62 8.42 -8.54 -0.38
N ASP A 63 8.60 -9.74 -0.94
CA ASP A 63 8.43 -11.01 -0.23
C ASP A 63 9.09 -10.97 1.17
N PRO A 64 8.32 -11.17 2.25
CA PRO A 64 8.79 -10.99 3.62
C PRO A 64 9.74 -12.09 4.10
N ILE A 65 9.90 -13.20 3.38
CA ILE A 65 10.76 -14.33 3.83
C ILE A 65 12.18 -13.88 4.24
N ARG A 66 12.74 -12.85 3.57
CA ARG A 66 14.06 -12.29 3.89
C ARG A 66 14.06 -10.77 3.88
N PHE A 67 12.88 -10.18 4.11
CA PHE A 67 12.69 -8.74 4.13
C PHE A 67 11.74 -8.37 5.28
N TYR A 68 11.94 -7.21 5.91
CA TYR A 68 11.05 -6.79 6.99
C TYR A 68 9.59 -6.70 6.49
N PRO A 69 8.55 -7.11 7.23
CA PRO A 69 8.54 -7.52 8.65
C PRO A 69 8.72 -9.02 8.93
N PHE A 70 9.21 -9.82 8.00
CA PHE A 70 9.62 -11.22 8.07
C PHE A 70 8.50 -12.23 8.37
N PHE A 71 7.57 -11.94 9.28
CA PHE A 71 6.59 -12.89 9.82
C PHE A 71 5.19 -12.69 9.26
N TRP A 72 4.93 -11.58 8.58
CA TRP A 72 3.63 -11.20 8.03
C TRP A 72 3.76 -10.68 6.60
N GLY A 73 2.66 -10.78 5.83
CA GLY A 73 2.61 -10.35 4.44
C GLY A 73 2.66 -11.50 3.45
N HIS A 74 2.36 -12.73 3.91
CA HIS A 74 2.26 -13.89 3.03
C HIS A 74 0.94 -13.87 2.26
N ALA A 75 0.94 -14.46 1.04
CA ALA A 75 -0.22 -14.42 0.15
C ALA A 75 -1.43 -15.22 0.66
N ASP A 76 -1.22 -16.12 1.61
CA ASP A 76 -2.27 -16.92 2.25
C ASP A 76 -2.89 -16.26 3.49
N GLU A 77 -2.41 -15.09 3.89
CA GLU A 77 -3.01 -14.27 4.94
C GLU A 77 -4.16 -13.45 4.34
N ILE A 78 -5.38 -13.98 4.42
CA ILE A 78 -6.57 -13.43 3.73
C ILE A 78 -7.63 -12.84 4.69
N GLY A 79 -7.29 -12.61 5.94
CA GLY A 79 -8.21 -12.18 6.99
C GLY A 79 -8.77 -13.34 7.80
N GLU A 80 -9.49 -13.03 8.86
CA GLU A 80 -10.14 -14.00 9.74
C GLU A 80 -11.53 -13.52 10.18
N GLU A 81 -12.33 -14.42 10.74
CA GLU A 81 -13.69 -14.13 11.21
C GLU A 81 -14.52 -13.38 10.14
N ASP A 82 -15.08 -12.20 10.49
CA ASP A 82 -15.84 -11.36 9.54
C ASP A 82 -14.95 -10.71 8.48
N GLY A 83 -13.63 -10.63 8.72
CA GLY A 83 -12.62 -10.11 7.81
C GLY A 83 -12.10 -11.12 6.79
N LEU A 84 -12.58 -12.37 6.79
CA LEU A 84 -12.13 -13.40 5.86
C LEU A 84 -12.39 -12.98 4.40
N GLY A 85 -11.34 -12.86 3.60
CA GLY A 85 -11.38 -12.39 2.22
C GLY A 85 -11.26 -10.87 2.06
N PHE A 86 -11.07 -10.12 3.17
CA PHE A 86 -10.91 -8.67 3.15
C PHE A 86 -9.46 -8.21 3.43
N ASN A 87 -8.50 -9.13 3.38
CA ASN A 87 -7.07 -8.85 3.33
C ASN A 87 -6.46 -9.54 2.12
N MET A 88 -5.59 -8.83 1.37
CA MET A 88 -4.91 -9.37 0.20
C MET A 88 -3.46 -8.90 0.14
N ASN A 89 -2.55 -9.84 0.11
CA ASN A 89 -1.12 -9.61 0.02
C ASN A 89 -0.57 -10.05 -1.35
N TYR A 90 0.23 -9.20 -1.95
CA TYR A 90 0.98 -9.45 -3.19
C TYR A 90 2.49 -9.39 -2.92
N PRO A 91 3.08 -10.44 -2.33
CA PRO A 91 4.52 -10.50 -2.11
C PRO A 91 5.27 -10.66 -3.45
N LEU A 92 6.13 -9.72 -3.76
CA LEU A 92 6.93 -9.69 -4.97
C LEU A 92 8.38 -10.11 -4.68
N LYS A 93 9.03 -10.72 -5.67
CA LYS A 93 10.45 -11.03 -5.56
C LYS A 93 11.27 -9.75 -5.40
N ARG A 94 12.29 -9.80 -4.55
CA ARG A 94 13.24 -8.72 -4.42
C ARG A 94 13.83 -8.34 -5.78
N GLY A 95 13.87 -7.04 -6.08
CA GLY A 95 14.34 -6.51 -7.35
C GLY A 95 13.32 -6.52 -8.49
N THR A 96 12.05 -6.86 -8.21
CA THR A 96 10.96 -6.71 -9.19
C THR A 96 10.89 -5.27 -9.67
N GLY A 97 10.89 -5.08 -10.98
CA GLY A 97 10.83 -3.79 -11.65
C GLY A 97 9.42 -3.42 -12.14
N ASP A 98 9.34 -2.29 -12.85
CA ASP A 98 8.08 -1.64 -13.26
C ASP A 98 7.06 -2.58 -13.90
N ASN A 99 7.46 -3.40 -14.88
CA ASN A 99 6.50 -4.15 -15.68
C ASN A 99 5.74 -5.21 -14.87
N GLU A 100 6.42 -5.96 -14.01
CA GLU A 100 5.82 -6.98 -13.16
C GLU A 100 5.02 -6.30 -12.04
N TYR A 101 5.56 -5.24 -11.43
CA TYR A 101 4.87 -4.46 -10.43
C TYR A 101 3.55 -3.89 -10.96
N LEU A 102 3.56 -3.26 -12.13
CA LEU A 102 2.36 -2.66 -12.73
C LEU A 102 1.29 -3.69 -13.07
N LYS A 103 1.70 -4.90 -13.49
CA LYS A 103 0.75 -6.00 -13.68
C LYS A 103 0.10 -6.41 -12.36
N THR A 104 0.90 -6.54 -11.29
CA THR A 104 0.38 -6.86 -9.94
C THR A 104 -0.53 -5.75 -9.42
N LEU A 105 -0.19 -4.48 -9.69
CA LEU A 105 -1.05 -3.35 -9.35
C LEU A 105 -2.40 -3.40 -10.09
N ASP A 106 -2.39 -3.78 -11.36
CA ASP A 106 -3.64 -3.95 -12.14
C ASP A 106 -4.52 -5.07 -11.53
N ASP A 107 -3.92 -6.18 -11.07
CA ASP A 107 -4.63 -7.25 -10.36
C ASP A 107 -5.16 -6.77 -9.00
N ALA A 108 -4.40 -5.99 -8.24
CA ALA A 108 -4.80 -5.39 -6.97
C ALA A 108 -5.95 -4.40 -7.14
N ILE A 109 -5.89 -3.54 -8.14
CA ILE A 109 -6.97 -2.60 -8.49
C ILE A 109 -8.24 -3.36 -8.84
N ALA A 110 -8.15 -4.39 -9.68
CA ALA A 110 -9.32 -5.21 -10.03
C ALA A 110 -9.93 -5.92 -8.80
N PHE A 111 -9.12 -6.28 -7.80
CA PHE A 111 -9.60 -6.83 -6.54
C PHE A 111 -10.32 -5.77 -5.69
N ILE A 112 -9.76 -4.56 -5.60
CA ILE A 112 -10.37 -3.42 -4.89
C ILE A 112 -11.71 -3.03 -5.55
N GLU A 113 -11.78 -2.98 -6.88
CA GLU A 113 -13.01 -2.64 -7.61
C GLU A 113 -14.16 -3.63 -7.36
N LYS A 114 -13.86 -4.92 -7.15
CA LYS A 114 -14.87 -5.92 -6.77
C LYS A 114 -15.46 -5.67 -5.39
N PHE A 115 -14.67 -5.13 -4.46
CA PHE A 115 -15.14 -4.74 -3.14
C PHE A 115 -16.07 -3.52 -3.20
N LYS A 116 -15.93 -2.66 -4.23
CA LYS A 116 -16.70 -1.42 -4.45
C LYS A 116 -16.57 -0.47 -3.25
N PRO A 117 -15.37 -0.01 -2.92
CA PRO A 117 -15.18 0.96 -1.84
C PRO A 117 -15.77 2.32 -2.22
N ASP A 118 -16.18 3.07 -1.20
CA ASP A 118 -16.65 4.46 -1.35
C ASP A 118 -15.48 5.46 -1.33
N ALA A 119 -14.37 5.08 -0.72
CA ALA A 119 -13.15 5.88 -0.64
C ALA A 119 -11.90 4.99 -0.52
N LEU A 120 -10.75 5.57 -0.85
CA LEU A 120 -9.45 4.90 -0.87
C LEU A 120 -8.46 5.61 0.04
N VAL A 121 -7.75 4.86 0.87
CA VAL A 121 -6.51 5.30 1.52
C VAL A 121 -5.34 4.72 0.76
N ILE A 122 -4.38 5.54 0.39
CA ILE A 122 -3.14 5.11 -0.28
C ILE A 122 -2.00 5.28 0.72
N ALA A 123 -1.44 4.17 1.20
CA ALA A 123 -0.21 4.17 1.96
C ALA A 123 0.95 4.24 0.95
N LEU A 124 1.49 5.44 0.77
CA LEU A 124 2.48 5.75 -0.26
C LEU A 124 3.89 5.64 0.29
N GLY A 125 4.56 4.52 0.05
CA GLY A 125 6.01 4.38 0.19
C GLY A 125 6.74 4.73 -1.10
N LEU A 126 7.88 5.41 -0.98
CA LEU A 126 8.78 5.70 -2.10
C LEU A 126 10.05 4.85 -2.05
N ASP A 127 10.13 3.95 -1.10
CA ASP A 127 11.24 3.03 -0.86
C ASP A 127 11.22 1.79 -1.77
N ALA A 128 10.18 1.65 -2.59
CA ALA A 128 10.17 0.73 -3.72
C ALA A 128 11.15 1.15 -4.85
N TYR A 129 11.76 2.35 -4.75
CA TYR A 129 12.67 2.92 -5.74
C TYR A 129 13.93 2.05 -5.94
N GLU A 130 14.37 1.92 -7.20
CA GLU A 130 15.51 1.07 -7.59
C GLU A 130 16.85 1.43 -6.92
N HIS A 131 17.02 2.69 -6.48
CA HIS A 131 18.20 3.15 -5.78
C HIS A 131 17.94 3.47 -4.29
N ASP A 132 16.80 3.03 -3.75
CA ASP A 132 16.55 3.13 -2.31
C ASP A 132 17.58 2.27 -1.54
N PRO A 133 18.11 2.76 -0.41
CA PRO A 133 19.12 2.03 0.35
C PRO A 133 18.65 0.67 0.88
N LEU A 134 17.35 0.44 1.05
CA LEU A 134 16.83 -0.86 1.52
C LEU A 134 16.73 -1.91 0.41
N LYS A 135 16.71 -1.50 -0.87
CA LYS A 135 16.83 -2.39 -2.04
C LYS A 135 15.80 -3.53 -2.05
N GLY A 136 14.55 -3.23 -1.80
CA GLY A 136 13.46 -4.20 -1.86
C GLY A 136 13.03 -4.47 -3.29
N LEU A 137 12.51 -3.47 -3.97
CA LEU A 137 12.06 -3.50 -5.37
C LEU A 137 12.98 -2.65 -6.27
N SER A 138 12.63 -2.53 -7.56
CA SER A 138 13.40 -1.76 -8.55
C SER A 138 12.47 -0.91 -9.41
N ILE A 139 11.65 -0.08 -8.75
CA ILE A 139 10.73 0.83 -9.41
C ILE A 139 11.49 2.08 -9.86
N THR A 140 11.32 2.45 -11.13
CA THR A 140 11.94 3.66 -11.68
C THR A 140 11.11 4.90 -11.34
N THR A 141 11.70 6.10 -11.49
CA THR A 141 10.96 7.36 -11.39
C THR A 141 9.74 7.40 -12.32
N ASN A 142 9.88 6.87 -13.55
CA ASN A 142 8.77 6.74 -14.50
C ASN A 142 7.75 5.67 -14.03
N GLY A 143 8.22 4.64 -13.32
CA GLY A 143 7.37 3.65 -12.67
C GLY A 143 6.39 4.30 -11.69
N PHE A 144 6.84 5.23 -10.86
CA PHE A 144 5.98 5.98 -9.95
C PHE A 144 4.91 6.82 -10.67
N GLU A 145 5.24 7.44 -11.83
CA GLU A 145 4.20 8.12 -12.64
C GLU A 145 3.12 7.14 -13.11
N LYS A 146 3.54 5.97 -13.60
CA LYS A 146 2.60 4.96 -14.10
C LYS A 146 1.74 4.37 -12.97
N ILE A 147 2.33 4.16 -11.78
CA ILE A 147 1.61 3.72 -10.57
C ILE A 147 0.56 4.77 -10.19
N GLY A 148 0.98 6.03 -10.07
CA GLY A 148 0.06 7.13 -9.77
C GLY A 148 -1.10 7.21 -10.75
N ARG A 149 -0.81 7.10 -12.06
CA ARG A 149 -1.84 7.16 -13.13
C ARG A 149 -2.89 6.05 -13.00
N ARG A 150 -2.49 4.82 -12.66
CA ARG A 150 -3.43 3.71 -12.49
C ARG A 150 -4.32 3.92 -11.28
N ILE A 151 -3.73 4.35 -10.16
CA ILE A 151 -4.49 4.58 -8.93
C ILE A 151 -5.44 5.78 -9.09
N GLY A 152 -4.98 6.88 -9.70
CA GLY A 152 -5.84 8.03 -10.02
C GLY A 152 -7.00 7.67 -10.92
N GLY A 153 -6.79 6.75 -11.87
CA GLY A 153 -7.83 6.25 -12.79
C GLY A 153 -8.99 5.50 -12.13
N MET A 154 -8.85 5.10 -10.85
CA MET A 154 -9.96 4.53 -10.08
C MET A 154 -11.06 5.56 -9.76
N MET A 155 -10.76 6.85 -9.86
CA MET A 155 -11.71 7.96 -9.65
C MET A 155 -12.43 7.93 -8.30
N LEU A 156 -11.77 7.41 -7.26
CA LEU A 156 -12.30 7.35 -5.90
C LEU A 156 -11.84 8.57 -5.08
N PRO A 157 -12.67 9.10 -4.17
CA PRO A 157 -12.22 10.00 -3.13
C PRO A 157 -11.05 9.36 -2.38
N SER A 158 -9.89 10.04 -2.34
CA SER A 158 -8.67 9.41 -1.85
C SER A 158 -7.94 10.27 -0.83
N VAL A 159 -7.39 9.59 0.20
CA VAL A 159 -6.41 10.16 1.13
C VAL A 159 -5.07 9.47 0.89
N ILE A 160 -4.03 10.26 0.66
CA ILE A 160 -2.67 9.75 0.46
C ILE A 160 -1.88 9.99 1.75
N VAL A 161 -1.40 8.92 2.35
CA VAL A 161 -0.57 8.91 3.56
C VAL A 161 0.84 8.54 3.17
N GLN A 162 1.81 9.41 3.45
CA GLN A 162 3.21 9.09 3.21
C GLN A 162 3.70 8.05 4.21
N GLU A 163 4.33 7.00 3.70
CA GLU A 163 4.99 5.94 4.46
C GLU A 163 6.51 5.99 4.24
N GLY A 164 7.14 4.92 3.80
CA GLY A 164 8.58 4.84 3.58
C GLY A 164 9.08 5.70 2.43
N GLY A 165 10.39 5.73 2.31
CA GLY A 165 11.14 6.51 1.35
C GLY A 165 12.35 7.15 2.01
N TYR A 166 13.54 6.64 1.67
CA TYR A 166 14.76 6.98 2.38
C TYR A 166 15.67 7.87 1.54
N LEU A 167 16.72 8.40 2.16
CA LEU A 167 17.53 9.46 1.57
C LEU A 167 18.13 9.04 0.22
N SER A 168 17.60 9.64 -0.84
CA SER A 168 18.14 9.59 -2.19
C SER A 168 17.95 10.95 -2.86
N VAL A 169 18.73 11.22 -3.90
CA VAL A 169 18.61 12.47 -4.68
C VAL A 169 17.24 12.54 -5.37
N GLU A 170 16.68 11.38 -5.73
CA GLU A 170 15.44 11.27 -6.49
C GLU A 170 14.17 11.22 -5.63
N LEU A 171 14.27 11.17 -4.30
CA LEU A 171 13.10 11.00 -3.41
C LEU A 171 11.98 12.01 -3.71
N GLY A 172 12.31 13.31 -3.78
CA GLY A 172 11.34 14.35 -4.11
C GLY A 172 10.89 14.30 -5.57
N ILE A 173 11.73 13.82 -6.48
CA ILE A 173 11.40 13.64 -7.89
C ILE A 173 10.39 12.49 -8.04
N ASN A 174 10.59 11.38 -7.33
CA ASN A 174 9.69 10.23 -7.32
C ASN A 174 8.31 10.59 -6.76
N LEU A 175 8.28 11.34 -5.65
CA LEU A 175 7.02 11.88 -5.10
C LEU A 175 6.26 12.73 -6.13
N ARG A 176 6.96 13.66 -6.76
CA ARG A 176 6.39 14.51 -7.81
C ARG A 176 5.87 13.66 -8.98
N SER A 177 6.66 12.69 -9.42
CA SER A 177 6.31 11.79 -10.53
C SER A 177 5.04 11.01 -10.23
N PHE A 178 4.89 10.48 -9.01
CA PHE A 178 3.66 9.82 -8.56
C PHE A 178 2.45 10.76 -8.65
N PHE A 179 2.54 11.98 -8.10
CA PHE A 179 1.43 12.94 -8.12
C PHE A 179 1.09 13.43 -9.54
N GLU A 180 2.08 13.64 -10.39
CA GLU A 180 1.84 13.96 -11.81
C GLU A 180 1.08 12.83 -12.53
N GLY A 181 1.40 11.59 -12.23
CA GLY A 181 0.65 10.44 -12.71
C GLY A 181 -0.76 10.39 -12.15
N PHE A 182 -0.90 10.50 -10.84
CA PHE A 182 -2.18 10.44 -10.14
C PHE A 182 -3.19 11.47 -10.65
N THR A 183 -2.76 12.73 -10.80
CA THR A 183 -3.63 13.80 -11.31
C THR A 183 -3.97 13.68 -12.80
N LYS A 184 -3.15 12.97 -13.59
CA LYS A 184 -3.45 12.68 -15.01
C LYS A 184 -4.37 11.46 -15.18
N GLY A 185 -4.45 10.60 -14.18
CA GLY A 185 -5.35 9.44 -14.16
C GLY A 185 -6.77 9.81 -13.75
N ALA A 186 -6.88 10.79 -12.84
CA ALA A 186 -8.13 11.28 -12.25
C ALA A 186 -8.99 12.12 -13.20
#